data_461a171e12d316c7c1562f14632af970
#
_entry.id   461a171e12d316c7c1562f14632af970
#
_cell.length_a   1.000
_cell.length_b   1.000
_cell.length_c   1.000
_cell.angle_alpha   90.00
_cell.angle_beta   90.00
_cell.angle_gamma   90.00
#
_symmetry.space_group_name_H-M   'P 1'
#
loop_
_entity.id
_entity.type
_entity.pdbx_description
1 polymer ?
#
loop_
_entity_poly.entity_id
_entity_poly.type
_entity_poly.pdbx_seq_one_letter_code
_entity_poly.pdbx_strand_id
1 'polypeptide(L)'
;MPDTMPVMPSPAEIDRLRTRLHDAPDAQLAPGTVALRPVAGMRTIGAMFARLPQKPPLWRGQAIVLEGGSHDLASIAAAMPGPGWLDCDAARCTLSAPLVVGRDTVLTIRDTDLVLSQDHGAAILSWGRLTVSDATLRAWNLAADAPALTDDKGRAFRPYIAAFASSHTLIRRSDLRHLGHQAAMSYGLSFGTDGRGGAVREHPSVDMIGNRLLDVYFGFFSFDADGVVVMDNHIAESHVYGIDPHDDTHNMFIHGNYVIGARHSHGIILSRRIHNTIVSYNVSAGNKKAGFFLDKACTDVLITGNDSFLNGTEGLALHEVERVAVIGNRFHNNGADGIRLRASADVLLDGNTVTANGKHGLRAYDWQGSKRRPNTEEQGQILPMRVGLLGNRVHSNAAGDCRLGGDARVTRGQPFMCPVPSPAQALPARFGPAAGNAP
;
A
#
# COMPACT_ATOMS: atom_id res chain seq x y z
N MET A 1 -3.90 -21.65 -9.59
CA MET A 1 -3.81 -20.84 -8.33
C MET A 1 -4.38 -21.68 -7.21
N PRO A 2 -3.85 -21.67 -6.00
CA PRO A 2 -4.46 -22.42 -4.91
C PRO A 2 -5.87 -21.88 -4.64
N ASP A 3 -6.87 -22.74 -4.71
CA ASP A 3 -8.28 -22.41 -4.40
C ASP A 3 -8.56 -22.27 -2.88
N THR A 4 -7.54 -21.96 -2.10
CA THR A 4 -7.63 -21.90 -0.64
C THR A 4 -7.37 -20.49 -0.14
N MET A 5 -8.25 -20.03 0.75
CA MET A 5 -8.05 -18.78 1.50
C MET A 5 -6.68 -18.79 2.17
N PRO A 6 -5.97 -17.63 2.18
CA PRO A 6 -4.71 -17.53 2.90
C PRO A 6 -4.92 -17.79 4.40
N VAL A 7 -3.96 -18.50 4.98
CA VAL A 7 -3.99 -18.86 6.40
C VAL A 7 -3.07 -17.92 7.18
N MET A 8 -3.57 -17.39 8.29
CA MET A 8 -2.78 -16.53 9.16
C MET A 8 -1.55 -17.29 9.69
N PRO A 9 -0.34 -16.78 9.50
CA PRO A 9 0.86 -17.36 10.12
C PRO A 9 0.74 -17.35 11.64
N SER A 10 1.34 -18.35 12.29
CA SER A 10 1.44 -18.39 13.75
C SER A 10 2.27 -17.21 14.27
N PRO A 11 2.09 -16.79 15.53
CA PRO A 11 2.92 -15.75 16.14
C PRO A 11 4.43 -16.01 16.00
N ALA A 12 4.86 -17.25 16.15
CA ALA A 12 6.26 -17.64 16.00
C ALA A 12 6.78 -17.51 14.55
N GLU A 13 5.93 -17.73 13.54
CA GLU A 13 6.28 -17.49 12.13
C GLU A 13 6.37 -16.01 11.82
N ILE A 14 5.48 -15.20 12.38
CA ILE A 14 5.51 -13.73 12.26
C ILE A 14 6.80 -13.18 12.91
N ASP A 15 7.16 -13.65 14.10
CA ASP A 15 8.38 -13.23 14.76
C ASP A 15 9.63 -13.65 14.00
N ARG A 16 9.66 -14.85 13.42
CA ARG A 16 10.75 -15.28 12.53
C ARG A 16 10.84 -14.40 11.27
N LEU A 17 9.71 -14.06 10.66
CA LEU A 17 9.68 -13.14 9.51
C LEU A 17 10.21 -11.76 9.89
N ARG A 18 9.75 -11.21 11.02
CA ARG A 18 10.20 -9.93 11.56
C ARG A 18 11.71 -9.91 11.78
N THR A 19 12.25 -10.89 12.48
CA THR A 19 13.70 -11.04 12.73
C THR A 19 14.46 -11.14 11.41
N ARG A 20 14.01 -12.01 10.50
CA ARG A 20 14.65 -12.16 9.18
C ARG A 20 14.73 -10.84 8.40
N LEU A 21 13.68 -10.03 8.40
CA LEU A 21 13.64 -8.76 7.67
C LEU A 21 14.51 -7.69 8.35
N HIS A 22 14.53 -7.66 9.69
CA HIS A 22 15.38 -6.72 10.43
C HIS A 22 16.87 -7.06 10.32
N ASP A 23 17.22 -8.33 10.27
CA ASP A 23 18.61 -8.81 10.30
C ASP A 23 19.11 -9.25 8.93
N ALA A 24 18.32 -9.08 7.86
CA ALA A 24 18.73 -9.43 6.50
C ALA A 24 20.06 -8.77 6.16
N PRO A 25 21.08 -9.54 5.75
CA PRO A 25 22.36 -8.96 5.32
C PRO A 25 22.15 -8.13 4.06
N ASP A 26 22.93 -7.08 3.91
CA ASP A 26 22.95 -6.36 2.65
C ASP A 26 23.57 -7.24 1.57
N ALA A 27 22.93 -7.26 0.41
CA ALA A 27 23.53 -7.94 -0.73
C ALA A 27 24.82 -7.21 -1.14
N GLN A 28 25.86 -7.97 -1.41
CA GLN A 28 27.15 -7.43 -1.85
C GLN A 28 27.57 -8.10 -3.15
N LEU A 29 27.97 -7.29 -4.10
CA LEU A 29 28.55 -7.67 -5.36
C LEU A 29 29.93 -6.97 -5.51
N ALA A 30 30.70 -7.31 -6.51
CA ALA A 30 31.90 -6.52 -6.87
C ALA A 30 31.49 -5.07 -7.18
N PRO A 31 32.40 -4.09 -7.07
CA PRO A 31 32.08 -2.70 -7.44
C PRO A 31 31.58 -2.60 -8.88
N GLY A 32 30.54 -1.79 -9.09
CA GLY A 32 29.97 -1.50 -10.40
C GLY A 32 30.45 -0.15 -10.96
N THR A 33 29.77 0.34 -11.97
CA THR A 33 30.08 1.62 -12.61
C THR A 33 29.02 2.68 -12.31
N VAL A 34 29.47 3.93 -12.24
CA VAL A 34 28.62 5.12 -12.05
C VAL A 34 28.80 6.04 -13.25
N ALA A 35 27.70 6.46 -13.89
CA ALA A 35 27.74 7.32 -15.06
C ALA A 35 26.66 8.40 -15.01
N LEU A 36 26.92 9.56 -15.61
CA LEU A 36 25.89 10.56 -15.91
C LEU A 36 25.32 10.29 -17.31
N ARG A 37 24.00 10.20 -17.42
CA ARG A 37 23.32 9.94 -18.71
C ARG A 37 22.14 10.89 -18.89
N PRO A 38 21.88 11.38 -20.13
CA PRO A 38 20.71 12.20 -20.44
C PRO A 38 19.41 11.43 -20.16
N VAL A 39 18.49 12.00 -19.39
CA VAL A 39 17.17 11.41 -19.09
C VAL A 39 16.34 11.23 -20.35
N ALA A 40 16.44 12.11 -21.33
CA ALA A 40 15.71 12.03 -22.58
C ALA A 40 15.98 10.75 -23.38
N GLY A 41 17.16 10.15 -23.23
CA GLY A 41 17.51 8.87 -23.82
C GLY A 41 16.98 7.63 -23.08
N MET A 42 16.43 7.81 -21.88
CA MET A 42 15.95 6.73 -21.02
C MET A 42 14.44 6.56 -21.18
N ARG A 43 13.98 5.58 -21.95
CA ARG A 43 12.58 5.42 -22.38
C ARG A 43 11.56 5.56 -21.22
N THR A 44 11.67 4.78 -20.17
CA THR A 44 10.73 4.79 -19.05
C THR A 44 10.89 6.07 -18.22
N ILE A 45 12.12 6.42 -17.87
CA ILE A 45 12.44 7.60 -17.04
C ILE A 45 12.10 8.88 -17.79
N GLY A 46 12.46 8.96 -19.06
CA GLY A 46 12.12 10.09 -19.91
C GLY A 46 10.61 10.32 -20.00
N ALA A 47 9.80 9.26 -20.11
CA ALA A 47 8.35 9.34 -20.12
C ALA A 47 7.78 9.81 -18.75
N MET A 48 8.34 9.37 -17.64
CA MET A 48 7.93 9.82 -16.30
C MET A 48 8.20 11.32 -16.11
N PHE A 49 9.41 11.78 -16.43
CA PHE A 49 9.78 13.18 -16.31
C PHE A 49 9.14 14.09 -17.37
N ALA A 50 8.82 13.57 -18.55
CA ALA A 50 8.08 14.33 -19.58
C ALA A 50 6.65 14.67 -19.16
N ARG A 51 6.05 13.84 -18.30
CA ARG A 51 4.68 14.02 -17.77
C ARG A 51 4.60 15.00 -16.59
N LEU A 52 5.70 15.49 -16.07
CA LEU A 52 5.68 16.49 -15.02
C LEU A 52 5.01 17.77 -15.53
N PRO A 53 4.00 18.31 -14.83
CA PRO A 53 3.33 19.54 -15.22
C PRO A 53 4.29 20.74 -15.26
N GLN A 54 5.27 20.71 -14.36
CA GLN A 54 6.37 21.68 -14.31
C GLN A 54 7.67 20.94 -13.98
N LYS A 55 8.71 21.20 -14.74
CA LYS A 55 10.05 20.72 -14.39
C LYS A 55 10.60 21.50 -13.21
N PRO A 56 11.33 20.84 -12.30
CA PRO A 56 12.02 21.54 -11.22
C PRO A 56 12.93 22.67 -11.76
N PRO A 57 13.02 23.81 -11.09
CA PRO A 57 13.74 24.98 -11.59
C PRO A 57 15.20 24.73 -11.96
N LEU A 58 15.87 23.85 -11.23
CA LEU A 58 17.29 23.54 -11.42
C LEU A 58 17.52 22.20 -12.12
N TRP A 59 16.52 21.70 -12.83
CA TRP A 59 16.58 20.46 -13.57
C TRP A 59 17.69 20.44 -14.65
N ARG A 60 18.65 19.53 -14.49
CA ARG A 60 19.80 19.36 -15.40
C ARG A 60 19.54 18.45 -16.60
N GLY A 61 18.44 17.71 -16.59
CA GLY A 61 18.11 16.76 -17.65
C GLY A 61 19.00 15.51 -17.72
N GLN A 62 19.81 15.27 -16.69
CA GLN A 62 20.67 14.10 -16.57
C GLN A 62 20.34 13.31 -15.30
N ALA A 63 20.65 12.02 -15.30
CA ALA A 63 20.53 11.11 -14.16
C ALA A 63 21.88 10.49 -13.83
N ILE A 64 22.10 10.19 -12.56
CA ILE A 64 23.16 9.31 -12.09
C ILE A 64 22.68 7.88 -12.33
N VAL A 65 23.42 7.09 -13.08
CA VAL A 65 23.10 5.71 -13.42
C VAL A 65 24.13 4.77 -12.84
N LEU A 66 23.65 3.79 -12.08
CA LEU A 66 24.44 2.72 -11.49
C LEU A 66 24.26 1.47 -12.35
N GLU A 67 25.35 0.90 -12.84
CA GLU A 67 25.34 -0.27 -13.71
C GLU A 67 26.20 -1.39 -13.09
N GLY A 68 25.56 -2.51 -12.77
CA GLY A 68 26.16 -3.67 -12.12
C GLY A 68 26.70 -3.36 -10.72
N GLY A 69 27.11 -4.40 -10.01
CA GLY A 69 27.82 -4.29 -8.75
C GLY A 69 27.08 -3.67 -7.59
N SER A 70 27.82 -3.44 -6.51
CA SER A 70 27.29 -2.80 -5.29
C SER A 70 27.76 -1.37 -5.15
N HIS A 71 26.82 -0.51 -4.72
CA HIS A 71 27.03 0.91 -4.52
C HIS A 71 26.45 1.37 -3.18
N ASP A 72 27.14 2.33 -2.58
CA ASP A 72 26.63 3.17 -1.50
C ASP A 72 26.72 4.65 -1.87
N LEU A 73 26.18 5.53 -1.03
CA LEU A 73 26.17 6.97 -1.35
C LEU A 73 27.58 7.58 -1.42
N ALA A 74 28.52 7.08 -0.60
CA ALA A 74 29.88 7.60 -0.59
C ALA A 74 30.64 7.24 -1.88
N SER A 75 30.53 6.02 -2.35
CA SER A 75 31.13 5.57 -3.61
C SER A 75 30.54 6.29 -4.81
N ILE A 76 29.24 6.55 -4.81
CA ILE A 76 28.56 7.34 -5.87
C ILE A 76 29.07 8.79 -5.85
N ALA A 77 29.10 9.44 -4.69
CA ALA A 77 29.56 10.82 -4.57
C ALA A 77 31.01 11.00 -5.04
N ALA A 78 31.89 10.03 -4.67
CA ALA A 78 33.29 10.03 -5.11
C ALA A 78 33.46 9.87 -6.63
N ALA A 79 32.50 9.24 -7.31
CA ALA A 79 32.53 9.04 -8.76
C ALA A 79 31.97 10.27 -9.54
N MET A 80 31.37 11.27 -8.88
CA MET A 80 30.82 12.43 -9.55
C MET A 80 31.92 13.39 -10.06
N PRO A 81 31.69 14.06 -11.21
CA PRO A 81 32.70 14.98 -11.79
C PRO A 81 32.87 16.27 -11.02
N GLY A 82 32.13 16.47 -9.93
CA GLY A 82 32.14 17.66 -9.10
C GLY A 82 30.86 17.79 -8.28
N PRO A 83 30.72 18.85 -7.49
CA PRO A 83 29.58 19.04 -6.59
C PRO A 83 28.25 19.28 -7.31
N GLY A 84 27.17 19.12 -6.55
CA GLY A 84 25.81 19.40 -6.98
C GLY A 84 25.12 18.25 -7.75
N TRP A 85 25.60 17.03 -7.60
CA TRP A 85 24.94 15.79 -8.05
C TRP A 85 24.51 14.94 -6.87
N LEU A 86 25.46 14.49 -6.11
CA LEU A 86 25.32 13.85 -4.83
C LEU A 86 26.46 14.36 -3.95
N ASP A 87 26.14 15.20 -3.01
CA ASP A 87 27.08 15.78 -2.09
C ASP A 87 26.89 15.18 -0.72
N CYS A 88 27.95 14.57 -0.16
CA CYS A 88 27.92 13.94 1.15
C CYS A 88 28.94 14.58 2.09
N ASP A 89 28.52 14.85 3.31
CA ASP A 89 29.39 15.06 4.47
C ASP A 89 29.34 13.84 5.42
N ALA A 90 29.88 13.95 6.62
CA ALA A 90 29.98 12.85 7.55
C ALA A 90 28.61 12.28 8.03
N ALA A 91 27.52 13.05 7.94
CA ALA A 91 26.22 12.70 8.50
C ALA A 91 25.08 12.80 7.49
N ARG A 92 25.27 13.55 6.40
CA ARG A 92 24.21 13.88 5.45
C ARG A 92 24.69 13.76 4.01
N CYS A 93 23.80 13.26 3.17
CA CYS A 93 23.94 13.34 1.73
C CYS A 93 22.80 14.17 1.11
N THR A 94 23.10 14.94 0.07
CA THR A 94 22.10 15.68 -0.72
C THR A 94 22.14 15.20 -2.15
N LEU A 95 21.06 14.56 -2.59
CA LEU A 95 20.89 14.11 -3.98
C LEU A 95 20.19 15.20 -4.78
N SER A 96 20.83 15.68 -5.85
CA SER A 96 20.35 16.76 -6.72
C SER A 96 20.16 16.31 -8.17
N ALA A 97 19.86 15.04 -8.39
CA ALA A 97 19.54 14.47 -9.69
C ALA A 97 18.72 13.17 -9.51
N PRO A 98 18.03 12.68 -10.53
CA PRO A 98 17.52 11.32 -10.50
C PRO A 98 18.68 10.31 -10.36
N LEU A 99 18.51 9.33 -9.48
CA LEU A 99 19.42 8.21 -9.25
C LEU A 99 18.77 6.93 -9.76
N VAL A 100 19.41 6.26 -10.71
CA VAL A 100 18.90 5.07 -11.38
C VAL A 100 19.73 3.85 -10.99
N VAL A 101 19.08 2.87 -10.38
CA VAL A 101 19.68 1.57 -10.05
C VAL A 101 19.36 0.60 -11.18
N GLY A 102 20.35 0.23 -11.97
CA GLY A 102 20.20 -0.69 -13.08
C GLY A 102 19.89 -2.13 -12.65
N ARG A 103 19.57 -3.00 -13.63
CA ARG A 103 19.49 -4.44 -13.38
C ARG A 103 20.84 -4.95 -12.89
N ASP A 104 20.87 -6.04 -12.14
CA ASP A 104 22.09 -6.62 -11.57
C ASP A 104 22.92 -5.66 -10.70
N THR A 105 22.27 -4.62 -10.19
CA THR A 105 22.87 -3.58 -9.36
C THR A 105 22.27 -3.60 -7.96
N VAL A 106 23.09 -3.37 -6.95
CA VAL A 106 22.69 -3.21 -5.56
C VAL A 106 23.00 -1.78 -5.12
N LEU A 107 22.00 -1.08 -4.61
CA LEU A 107 22.18 0.20 -3.90
C LEU A 107 21.81 0.00 -2.43
N THR A 108 22.76 0.33 -1.55
CA THR A 108 22.54 0.36 -0.11
C THR A 108 22.63 1.79 0.42
N ILE A 109 21.54 2.23 1.09
CA ILE A 109 21.44 3.51 1.81
C ILE A 109 21.28 3.18 3.29
N ARG A 110 22.30 3.49 4.09
CA ARG A 110 22.36 3.09 5.49
C ARG A 110 22.89 4.21 6.37
N ASP A 111 22.38 4.30 7.60
CA ASP A 111 22.88 5.16 8.69
C ASP A 111 23.13 6.61 8.24
N THR A 112 22.21 7.19 7.44
CA THR A 112 22.39 8.52 6.84
C THR A 112 21.12 9.35 6.80
N ASP A 113 21.28 10.67 6.79
CA ASP A 113 20.24 11.62 6.41
C ASP A 113 20.39 11.94 4.91
N LEU A 114 19.54 11.33 4.08
CA LEU A 114 19.51 11.58 2.63
C LEU A 114 18.43 12.62 2.29
N VAL A 115 18.88 13.78 1.90
CA VAL A 115 18.04 14.86 1.37
C VAL A 115 17.86 14.68 -0.13
N LEU A 116 16.62 14.59 -0.57
CA LEU A 116 16.23 14.53 -1.98
C LEU A 116 15.77 15.92 -2.42
N SER A 117 16.51 16.56 -3.31
CA SER A 117 16.23 17.93 -3.73
C SER A 117 14.99 18.02 -4.63
N GLN A 118 13.98 18.77 -4.17
CA GLN A 118 12.82 19.14 -4.98
C GLN A 118 13.21 20.00 -6.15
N ASP A 119 14.10 20.96 -5.92
CA ASP A 119 14.50 21.97 -6.91
C ASP A 119 15.26 21.39 -8.10
N HIS A 120 15.97 20.28 -7.88
CA HIS A 120 16.79 19.63 -8.90
C HIS A 120 16.16 18.37 -9.49
N GLY A 121 14.95 17.99 -9.04
CA GLY A 121 14.26 16.82 -9.59
C GLY A 121 14.81 15.48 -9.10
N ALA A 122 15.29 15.41 -7.87
CA ALA A 122 15.80 14.16 -7.31
C ALA A 122 14.70 13.09 -7.22
N ALA A 123 15.05 11.86 -7.58
CA ALA A 123 14.22 10.67 -7.41
C ALA A 123 15.13 9.43 -7.37
N ILE A 124 14.69 8.34 -6.74
CA ILE A 124 15.38 7.05 -6.79
C ILE A 124 14.52 6.08 -7.61
N LEU A 125 15.10 5.54 -8.67
CA LEU A 125 14.42 4.68 -9.64
C LEU A 125 15.19 3.37 -9.76
N SER A 126 14.60 2.25 -9.34
CA SER A 126 15.29 0.97 -9.24
C SER A 126 14.72 -0.09 -10.17
N TRP A 127 15.58 -0.73 -10.93
CA TRP A 127 15.37 -2.02 -11.61
C TRP A 127 16.17 -3.15 -10.99
N GLY A 128 17.00 -2.84 -10.01
CA GLY A 128 17.86 -3.75 -9.29
C GLY A 128 17.41 -3.98 -7.84
N ARG A 129 18.37 -4.14 -6.96
CA ARG A 129 18.12 -4.28 -5.52
C ARG A 129 18.38 -2.96 -4.80
N LEU A 130 17.39 -2.48 -4.05
CA LEU A 130 17.48 -1.29 -3.22
C LEU A 130 17.30 -1.69 -1.75
N THR A 131 18.28 -1.36 -0.91
CA THR A 131 18.15 -1.49 0.54
C THR A 131 18.25 -0.10 1.19
N VAL A 132 17.27 0.25 2.00
CA VAL A 132 17.28 1.44 2.86
C VAL A 132 17.14 0.97 4.30
N SER A 133 18.11 1.26 5.14
CA SER A 133 18.09 0.82 6.53
C SER A 133 18.67 1.87 7.47
N ASP A 134 17.98 2.06 8.62
CA ASP A 134 18.44 2.96 9.68
C ASP A 134 18.73 4.38 9.17
N ALA A 135 17.95 4.84 8.18
CA ALA A 135 18.19 6.08 7.45
C ALA A 135 17.00 7.05 7.52
N THR A 136 17.26 8.33 7.37
CA THR A 136 16.23 9.35 7.11
C THR A 136 16.29 9.73 5.64
N LEU A 137 15.18 9.60 4.92
CA LEU A 137 15.00 10.07 3.56
C LEU A 137 13.92 11.14 3.52
N ARG A 138 14.29 12.35 3.09
CA ARG A 138 13.35 13.46 3.06
C ARG A 138 13.44 14.28 1.79
N ALA A 139 12.30 14.60 1.22
CA ALA A 139 12.23 15.57 0.14
C ALA A 139 12.30 16.99 0.71
N TRP A 140 13.16 17.81 0.11
CA TRP A 140 13.47 19.15 0.62
C TRP A 140 13.57 20.17 -0.52
N ASN A 141 13.03 21.36 -0.32
CA ASN A 141 13.26 22.49 -1.18
C ASN A 141 14.52 23.21 -0.67
N LEU A 142 15.63 23.06 -1.38
CA LEU A 142 16.92 23.62 -0.96
C LEU A 142 16.94 25.13 -1.04
N ALA A 143 16.26 25.72 -2.03
CA ALA A 143 16.23 27.19 -2.20
C ALA A 143 15.45 27.90 -1.08
N ALA A 144 14.41 27.25 -0.56
CA ALA A 144 13.59 27.77 0.53
C ALA A 144 14.03 27.26 1.92
N ASP A 145 14.99 26.34 1.97
CA ASP A 145 15.39 25.59 3.18
C ASP A 145 14.19 25.05 3.98
N ALA A 146 13.29 24.36 3.28
CA ALA A 146 12.02 23.89 3.82
C ALA A 146 11.63 22.51 3.29
N PRO A 147 10.73 21.76 3.97
CA PRO A 147 10.15 20.54 3.43
C PRO A 147 9.58 20.75 2.02
N ALA A 148 9.73 19.75 1.15
CA ALA A 148 9.16 19.80 -0.19
C ALA A 148 7.63 19.87 -0.11
N LEU A 149 7.04 20.88 -0.71
CA LEU A 149 5.60 21.09 -0.74
C LEU A 149 4.98 20.58 -2.03
N THR A 150 3.72 20.17 -1.95
CA THR A 150 2.86 19.93 -3.11
C THR A 150 1.62 20.81 -3.02
N ASP A 151 0.92 21.02 -4.14
CA ASP A 151 -0.35 21.76 -4.14
C ASP A 151 -1.49 20.90 -3.54
N ASP A 152 -2.65 21.50 -3.27
CA ASP A 152 -3.81 20.80 -2.71
C ASP A 152 -4.27 19.57 -3.53
N LYS A 153 -3.92 19.55 -4.81
CA LYS A 153 -4.19 18.41 -5.71
C LYS A 153 -3.02 17.43 -5.79
N GLY A 154 -1.94 17.69 -5.08
CA GLY A 154 -0.75 16.86 -5.06
C GLY A 154 0.06 16.86 -6.35
N ARG A 155 -0.07 17.86 -7.23
CA ARG A 155 0.53 17.86 -8.58
C ARG A 155 1.91 18.51 -8.67
N ALA A 156 2.25 19.37 -7.71
CA ALA A 156 3.60 19.93 -7.67
C ALA A 156 4.61 18.80 -7.42
N PHE A 157 5.69 18.81 -8.18
CA PHE A 157 6.73 17.79 -8.07
C PHE A 157 7.27 17.70 -6.64
N ARG A 158 7.30 16.47 -6.12
CA ARG A 158 8.10 16.11 -4.94
C ARG A 158 8.94 14.87 -5.28
N PRO A 159 10.17 14.79 -4.78
CA PRO A 159 11.00 13.60 -4.88
C PRO A 159 10.26 12.31 -4.47
N TYR A 160 10.65 11.19 -5.04
CA TYR A 160 10.00 9.90 -4.82
C TYR A 160 10.96 8.74 -5.02
N ILE A 161 10.53 7.56 -4.58
CA ILE A 161 11.20 6.28 -4.83
C ILE A 161 10.26 5.41 -5.66
N ALA A 162 10.75 4.86 -6.78
CA ALA A 162 10.00 3.91 -7.57
C ALA A 162 10.88 2.71 -7.96
N ALA A 163 10.30 1.51 -7.90
CA ALA A 163 11.01 0.30 -8.30
C ALA A 163 10.16 -0.51 -9.28
N PHE A 164 10.83 -1.18 -10.23
CA PHE A 164 10.21 -1.72 -11.41
C PHE A 164 10.69 -3.13 -11.75
N ALA A 165 9.88 -3.85 -12.52
CA ALA A 165 10.22 -5.17 -13.06
C ALA A 165 10.59 -6.16 -11.94
N SER A 166 11.57 -7.02 -12.12
CA SER A 166 12.05 -7.99 -11.14
C SER A 166 12.91 -7.39 -10.01
N SER A 167 12.76 -6.09 -9.72
CA SER A 167 13.48 -5.46 -8.62
C SER A 167 13.06 -6.01 -7.26
N HIS A 168 13.97 -5.91 -6.29
CA HIS A 168 13.65 -6.16 -4.89
C HIS A 168 14.00 -4.94 -4.04
N THR A 169 13.05 -4.47 -3.25
CA THR A 169 13.25 -3.34 -2.35
C THR A 169 13.04 -3.73 -0.90
N LEU A 170 14.03 -3.48 -0.05
CA LEU A 170 13.93 -3.61 1.40
C LEU A 170 14.07 -2.23 2.04
N ILE A 171 13.05 -1.79 2.78
CA ILE A 171 13.10 -0.56 3.60
C ILE A 171 12.81 -0.93 5.04
N ARG A 172 13.75 -0.64 5.93
CA ARG A 172 13.62 -1.00 7.35
C ARG A 172 14.15 0.06 8.30
N ARG A 173 13.48 0.22 9.43
CA ARG A 173 13.84 1.14 10.55
C ARG A 173 14.24 2.54 10.07
N SER A 174 13.52 3.04 9.06
CA SER A 174 13.85 4.29 8.39
C SER A 174 12.71 5.30 8.51
N ASP A 175 13.06 6.58 8.43
CA ASP A 175 12.12 7.71 8.45
C ASP A 175 12.04 8.34 7.06
N LEU A 176 10.84 8.30 6.44
CA LEU A 176 10.61 8.80 5.08
C LEU A 176 9.59 9.93 5.11
N ARG A 177 9.97 11.12 4.57
CA ARG A 177 9.14 12.33 4.71
C ARG A 177 8.98 13.10 3.42
N HIS A 178 7.78 13.67 3.23
CA HIS A 178 7.45 14.65 2.19
C HIS A 178 7.63 14.14 0.76
N LEU A 179 7.53 12.82 0.54
CA LEU A 179 7.79 12.19 -0.74
C LEU A 179 6.53 12.11 -1.62
N GLY A 180 6.71 12.23 -2.92
CA GLY A 180 5.73 11.88 -3.95
C GLY A 180 4.72 12.96 -4.30
N HIS A 181 4.17 12.79 -5.51
CA HIS A 181 3.19 13.69 -6.10
C HIS A 181 2.26 12.93 -7.07
N GLN A 182 1.23 13.60 -7.58
CA GLN A 182 0.23 13.02 -8.50
C GLN A 182 0.80 12.85 -9.91
N ALA A 183 1.60 11.82 -10.12
CA ALA A 183 1.97 11.35 -11.45
C ALA A 183 2.21 9.84 -11.41
N ALA A 184 2.02 9.14 -12.52
CA ALA A 184 2.15 7.69 -12.57
C ALA A 184 3.51 7.22 -12.00
N MET A 185 3.47 6.27 -11.06
CA MET A 185 4.64 5.73 -10.35
C MET A 185 5.49 6.74 -9.57
N SER A 186 4.96 7.96 -9.31
CA SER A 186 5.65 9.01 -8.53
C SER A 186 4.95 9.29 -7.19
N TYR A 187 4.21 8.32 -6.67
CA TYR A 187 3.32 8.51 -5.52
C TYR A 187 4.02 8.50 -4.15
N GLY A 188 5.32 8.57 -4.10
CA GLY A 188 6.14 8.55 -2.88
C GLY A 188 6.96 7.29 -2.80
N LEU A 189 6.36 6.16 -2.45
CA LEU A 189 6.93 4.82 -2.56
C LEU A 189 6.07 4.02 -3.54
N SER A 190 6.60 3.72 -4.73
CA SER A 190 5.85 3.09 -5.81
C SER A 190 6.59 1.88 -6.37
N PHE A 191 5.91 0.75 -6.46
CA PHE A 191 6.48 -0.54 -6.87
C PHE A 191 5.60 -1.16 -7.95
N GLY A 192 6.13 -1.39 -9.16
CA GLY A 192 5.29 -1.92 -10.22
C GLY A 192 6.03 -2.36 -11.47
N THR A 193 5.27 -2.89 -12.41
CA THR A 193 5.83 -3.23 -13.72
C THR A 193 6.21 -1.97 -14.50
N ASP A 194 7.23 -2.06 -15.34
CA ASP A 194 7.73 -0.92 -16.12
C ASP A 194 6.96 -0.64 -17.42
N GLY A 195 5.82 -1.33 -17.61
CA GLY A 195 4.98 -1.21 -18.81
C GLY A 195 5.62 -1.75 -20.09
N ARG A 196 6.75 -2.44 -19.99
CA ARG A 196 7.35 -3.14 -21.13
C ARG A 196 6.57 -4.43 -21.35
N GLY A 197 5.63 -4.44 -22.26
CA GLY A 197 4.92 -5.64 -22.70
C GLY A 197 5.91 -6.67 -23.24
N GLY A 198 6.21 -7.68 -22.45
CA GLY A 198 6.93 -8.90 -22.85
C GLY A 198 6.04 -10.12 -22.63
N ALA A 199 6.42 -11.27 -23.21
CA ALA A 199 5.72 -12.54 -23.02
C ALA A 199 5.72 -13.01 -21.54
N VAL A 200 6.65 -12.50 -20.74
CA VAL A 200 6.76 -12.73 -19.29
C VAL A 200 6.70 -11.39 -18.58
N ARG A 201 5.73 -11.22 -17.68
CA ARG A 201 5.67 -10.07 -16.78
C ARG A 201 6.69 -10.27 -15.65
N GLU A 202 7.46 -9.25 -15.39
CA GLU A 202 8.39 -9.21 -14.27
C GLU A 202 7.75 -8.36 -13.16
N HIS A 203 7.62 -8.94 -11.97
CA HIS A 203 6.96 -8.31 -10.83
C HIS A 203 7.99 -7.85 -9.80
N PRO A 204 7.91 -6.62 -9.28
CA PRO A 204 8.73 -6.21 -8.15
C PRO A 204 8.27 -6.91 -6.89
N SER A 205 9.22 -7.15 -5.98
CA SER A 205 8.95 -7.58 -4.61
C SER A 205 9.39 -6.52 -3.61
N VAL A 206 8.70 -6.45 -2.47
CA VAL A 206 8.90 -5.36 -1.51
C VAL A 206 8.79 -5.85 -0.08
N ASP A 207 9.77 -5.52 0.74
CA ASP A 207 9.73 -5.66 2.19
C ASP A 207 9.86 -4.29 2.87
N MET A 208 8.81 -3.84 3.54
CA MET A 208 8.80 -2.61 4.34
C MET A 208 8.51 -2.95 5.79
N ILE A 209 9.48 -2.74 6.70
CA ILE A 209 9.32 -3.11 8.10
C ILE A 209 9.86 -2.05 9.08
N GLY A 210 9.02 -1.71 10.08
CA GLY A 210 9.42 -0.85 11.19
C GLY A 210 9.78 0.57 10.78
N ASN A 211 9.18 1.09 9.72
CA ASN A 211 9.47 2.42 9.21
C ASN A 211 8.48 3.46 9.74
N ARG A 212 8.89 4.72 9.72
CA ARG A 212 8.04 5.87 9.92
C ARG A 212 7.89 6.65 8.62
N LEU A 213 6.65 6.87 8.17
CA LEU A 213 6.34 7.65 6.98
C LEU A 213 5.47 8.83 7.38
N LEU A 214 5.86 10.04 6.96
CA LEU A 214 5.13 11.27 7.28
C LEU A 214 4.95 12.13 6.03
N ASP A 215 3.71 12.57 5.77
CA ASP A 215 3.38 13.47 4.65
C ASP A 215 3.91 12.95 3.31
N VAL A 216 3.68 11.69 3.03
CA VAL A 216 3.94 11.07 1.71
C VAL A 216 2.69 11.14 0.84
N TYR A 217 2.82 11.13 -0.50
CA TYR A 217 1.63 11.20 -1.35
C TYR A 217 0.75 9.94 -1.19
N PHE A 218 1.32 8.74 -1.41
CA PHE A 218 0.83 7.46 -0.88
C PHE A 218 1.92 6.87 0.02
N GLY A 219 1.56 6.36 1.19
CA GLY A 219 2.55 5.74 2.09
C GLY A 219 3.18 4.50 1.47
N PHE A 220 2.39 3.71 0.77
CA PHE A 220 2.81 2.57 -0.04
C PHE A 220 1.89 2.48 -1.26
N PHE A 221 2.46 2.27 -2.43
CA PHE A 221 1.74 1.96 -3.66
C PHE A 221 2.40 0.79 -4.39
N SER A 222 1.61 -0.16 -4.84
CA SER A 222 2.09 -1.20 -5.74
C SER A 222 1.15 -1.40 -6.92
N PHE A 223 1.69 -1.88 -8.02
CA PHE A 223 0.97 -2.19 -9.26
C PHE A 223 1.56 -3.46 -9.86
N ASP A 224 0.78 -4.54 -9.90
CA ASP A 224 1.22 -5.81 -10.47
C ASP A 224 2.55 -6.30 -9.79
N ALA A 225 2.60 -6.22 -8.46
CA ALA A 225 3.74 -6.67 -7.65
C ALA A 225 3.46 -8.06 -7.05
N ASP A 226 4.51 -8.83 -6.78
CA ASP A 226 4.42 -10.17 -6.21
C ASP A 226 5.36 -10.31 -5.00
N GLY A 227 4.85 -10.87 -3.91
CA GLY A 227 5.62 -11.04 -2.68
C GLY A 227 5.88 -9.72 -1.96
N VAL A 228 4.82 -9.15 -1.36
CA VAL A 228 4.86 -7.86 -0.68
C VAL A 228 4.67 -8.04 0.83
N VAL A 229 5.59 -7.52 1.61
CA VAL A 229 5.46 -7.42 3.08
C VAL A 229 5.45 -5.94 3.49
N VAL A 230 4.37 -5.50 4.13
CA VAL A 230 4.28 -4.18 4.76
C VAL A 230 3.95 -4.41 6.23
N MET A 231 4.96 -4.29 7.11
CA MET A 231 4.86 -4.76 8.47
C MET A 231 5.37 -3.74 9.50
N ASP A 232 4.64 -3.57 10.60
CA ASP A 232 5.05 -2.75 11.76
C ASP A 232 5.44 -1.30 11.41
N ASN A 233 4.86 -0.72 10.35
CA ASN A 233 5.15 0.66 9.94
C ASN A 233 4.18 1.65 10.60
N HIS A 234 4.65 2.86 10.85
CA HIS A 234 3.84 4.00 11.24
C HIS A 234 3.71 4.97 10.05
N ILE A 235 2.53 5.03 9.45
CA ILE A 235 2.24 5.84 8.26
C ILE A 235 1.23 6.92 8.65
N ALA A 236 1.66 8.17 8.62
CA ALA A 236 0.85 9.30 9.07
C ALA A 236 0.71 10.37 7.98
N GLU A 237 -0.47 10.99 7.94
CA GLU A 237 -0.76 12.17 7.13
C GLU A 237 -0.45 12.01 5.64
N SER A 238 -0.61 10.81 5.10
CA SER A 238 -0.50 10.59 3.66
C SER A 238 -1.47 11.52 2.91
N HIS A 239 -1.03 12.06 1.77
CA HIS A 239 -1.87 12.98 1.01
C HIS A 239 -3.16 12.31 0.53
N VAL A 240 -3.09 11.08 0.01
CA VAL A 240 -4.28 10.35 -0.47
C VAL A 240 -4.52 9.06 0.28
N TYR A 241 -3.64 8.06 0.17
CA TYR A 241 -3.79 6.74 0.80
C TYR A 241 -2.60 6.43 1.72
N GLY A 242 -2.88 5.72 2.81
CA GLY A 242 -1.79 5.18 3.62
C GLY A 242 -1.11 3.99 2.93
N ILE A 243 -1.86 2.94 2.63
CA ILE A 243 -1.38 1.74 1.91
C ILE A 243 -2.35 1.46 0.77
N ASP A 244 -1.84 1.40 -0.47
CA ASP A 244 -2.61 1.20 -1.70
C ASP A 244 -1.93 0.18 -2.63
N PRO A 245 -2.01 -1.13 -2.36
CA PRO A 245 -1.78 -2.13 -3.39
C PRO A 245 -2.89 -2.06 -4.44
N HIS A 246 -2.49 -2.05 -5.70
CA HIS A 246 -3.36 -1.78 -6.84
C HIS A 246 -3.11 -2.80 -7.94
N ASP A 247 -4.11 -3.01 -8.80
CA ASP A 247 -4.10 -3.84 -10.02
C ASP A 247 -3.15 -5.06 -9.97
N ASP A 248 -3.71 -6.24 -9.77
CA ASP A 248 -3.04 -7.55 -9.88
C ASP A 248 -1.91 -7.81 -8.85
N THR A 249 -1.65 -6.90 -7.89
CA THR A 249 -0.69 -7.17 -6.81
C THR A 249 -1.16 -8.35 -5.96
N HIS A 250 -0.26 -9.27 -5.60
CA HIS A 250 -0.63 -10.50 -4.92
C HIS A 250 0.46 -11.03 -3.98
N ASN A 251 0.13 -12.11 -3.24
CA ASN A 251 1.01 -12.71 -2.23
C ASN A 251 1.47 -11.69 -1.19
N MET A 252 0.50 -11.02 -0.53
CA MET A 252 0.81 -9.91 0.38
C MET A 252 0.57 -10.25 1.84
N PHE A 253 1.43 -9.69 2.70
CA PHE A 253 1.27 -9.67 4.14
C PHE A 253 1.35 -8.23 4.67
N ILE A 254 0.20 -7.65 5.00
CA ILE A 254 0.05 -6.30 5.57
C ILE A 254 -0.28 -6.45 7.05
N HIS A 255 0.69 -6.25 7.94
CA HIS A 255 0.57 -6.64 9.34
C HIS A 255 1.11 -5.58 10.31
N GLY A 256 0.37 -5.33 11.39
CA GLY A 256 0.85 -4.52 12.51
C GLY A 256 1.08 -3.04 12.21
N ASN A 257 0.57 -2.52 11.09
CA ASN A 257 0.81 -1.13 10.72
C ASN A 257 -0.14 -0.18 11.44
N TYR A 258 0.34 1.03 11.74
CA TYR A 258 -0.46 2.19 12.17
C TYR A 258 -0.61 3.14 10.99
N VAL A 259 -1.83 3.28 10.46
CA VAL A 259 -2.15 4.12 9.31
C VAL A 259 -3.12 5.20 9.74
N ILE A 260 -2.66 6.44 9.84
CA ILE A 260 -3.40 7.50 10.51
C ILE A 260 -3.46 8.77 9.65
N GLY A 261 -4.67 9.34 9.53
CA GLY A 261 -4.86 10.70 9.01
C GLY A 261 -4.61 10.86 7.51
N ALA A 262 -4.91 9.85 6.68
CA ALA A 262 -4.92 10.03 5.23
C ALA A 262 -5.87 11.18 4.84
N ARG A 263 -5.31 12.27 4.24
CA ARG A 263 -5.98 13.58 4.15
C ARG A 263 -7.13 13.63 3.14
N HIS A 264 -7.07 12.83 2.07
CA HIS A 264 -8.07 12.89 0.99
C HIS A 264 -8.81 11.58 0.75
N SER A 265 -8.35 10.43 1.28
CA SER A 265 -8.99 9.17 0.97
C SER A 265 -8.88 8.14 2.11
N HIS A 266 -8.63 6.87 1.78
CA HIS A 266 -8.69 5.72 2.68
C HIS A 266 -7.36 5.49 3.41
N GLY A 267 -7.42 4.86 4.58
CA GLY A 267 -6.21 4.42 5.27
C GLY A 267 -5.52 3.28 4.52
N ILE A 268 -6.17 2.13 4.44
CA ILE A 268 -5.68 0.96 3.72
C ILE A 268 -6.71 0.59 2.65
N ILE A 269 -6.30 0.57 1.40
CA ILE A 269 -7.13 0.17 0.28
C ILE A 269 -6.47 -0.97 -0.50
N LEU A 270 -7.22 -1.99 -0.86
CA LEU A 270 -6.84 -3.02 -1.83
C LEU A 270 -7.70 -2.83 -3.07
N SER A 271 -7.10 -2.47 -4.20
CA SER A 271 -7.84 -2.04 -5.37
C SER A 271 -7.52 -2.86 -6.61
N ARG A 272 -8.55 -3.45 -7.20
CA ARG A 272 -8.55 -4.15 -8.48
C ARG A 272 -7.71 -5.44 -8.52
N ARG A 273 -8.40 -6.57 -8.45
CA ARG A 273 -7.86 -7.92 -8.66
C ARG A 273 -6.71 -8.31 -7.72
N ILE A 274 -6.69 -7.69 -6.54
CA ILE A 274 -5.77 -8.10 -5.48
C ILE A 274 -6.17 -9.50 -5.00
N HIS A 275 -5.19 -10.39 -4.83
CA HIS A 275 -5.48 -11.74 -4.36
C HIS A 275 -4.38 -12.32 -3.47
N ASN A 276 -4.72 -13.42 -2.77
CA ASN A 276 -3.85 -14.11 -1.84
C ASN A 276 -3.17 -13.15 -0.84
N THR A 277 -4.01 -12.47 -0.05
CA THR A 277 -3.57 -11.34 0.81
C THR A 277 -4.06 -11.50 2.23
N ILE A 278 -3.18 -11.25 3.19
CA ILE A 278 -3.51 -11.16 4.62
C ILE A 278 -3.34 -9.71 5.08
N VAL A 279 -4.41 -9.16 5.67
CA VAL A 279 -4.42 -7.83 6.31
C VAL A 279 -4.73 -8.04 7.79
N SER A 280 -3.73 -7.92 8.65
CA SER A 280 -3.89 -8.36 10.05
C SER A 280 -3.26 -7.41 11.06
N TYR A 281 -3.94 -7.25 12.19
CA TYR A 281 -3.50 -6.46 13.35
C TYR A 281 -3.09 -5.02 13.02
N ASN A 282 -3.63 -4.43 11.95
CA ASN A 282 -3.39 -3.04 11.61
C ASN A 282 -4.36 -2.12 12.36
N VAL A 283 -3.90 -0.93 12.66
CA VAL A 283 -4.72 0.20 13.12
C VAL A 283 -4.90 1.17 11.97
N SER A 284 -6.16 1.48 11.63
CA SER A 284 -6.48 2.48 10.59
C SER A 284 -7.45 3.51 11.14
N ALA A 285 -6.97 4.74 11.40
CA ALA A 285 -7.74 5.73 12.15
C ALA A 285 -7.64 7.15 11.60
N GLY A 286 -8.70 7.94 11.79
CA GLY A 286 -8.72 9.37 11.46
C GLY A 286 -8.56 9.67 9.96
N ASN A 287 -8.77 8.71 9.08
CA ASN A 287 -8.66 8.90 7.65
C ASN A 287 -9.89 9.62 7.08
N LYS A 288 -9.72 10.39 6.01
CA LYS A 288 -10.82 11.18 5.42
C LYS A 288 -11.99 10.34 4.92
N LYS A 289 -11.72 9.12 4.44
CA LYS A 289 -12.73 8.17 4.02
C LYS A 289 -12.71 6.91 4.91
N ALA A 290 -12.79 5.72 4.35
CA ALA A 290 -12.83 4.47 5.10
C ALA A 290 -11.46 4.11 5.70
N GLY A 291 -11.49 3.43 6.84
CA GLY A 291 -10.29 2.83 7.41
C GLY A 291 -9.70 1.76 6.51
N PHE A 292 -10.56 0.81 6.09
CA PHE A 292 -10.23 -0.24 5.13
C PHE A 292 -11.21 -0.22 3.97
N PHE A 293 -10.68 -0.41 2.76
CA PHE A 293 -11.50 -0.47 1.56
C PHE A 293 -10.98 -1.52 0.58
N LEU A 294 -11.84 -2.42 0.13
CA LEU A 294 -11.54 -3.39 -0.91
C LEU A 294 -12.51 -3.21 -2.07
N ASP A 295 -12.01 -3.16 -3.29
CA ASP A 295 -12.89 -3.04 -4.44
C ASP A 295 -12.43 -3.86 -5.66
N LYS A 296 -13.36 -4.07 -6.60
CA LYS A 296 -13.12 -4.48 -7.99
C LYS A 296 -12.35 -5.80 -8.13
N ALA A 297 -13.03 -6.88 -7.83
CA ALA A 297 -12.52 -8.23 -8.03
C ALA A 297 -11.32 -8.63 -7.13
N CYS A 298 -11.16 -7.98 -5.97
CA CYS A 298 -10.27 -8.51 -4.96
C CYS A 298 -10.82 -9.85 -4.45
N THR A 299 -9.95 -10.84 -4.29
CA THR A 299 -10.35 -12.21 -3.93
C THR A 299 -9.30 -12.90 -3.07
N ASP A 300 -9.71 -13.92 -2.31
CA ASP A 300 -8.82 -14.68 -1.42
C ASP A 300 -8.08 -13.77 -0.44
N VAL A 301 -8.85 -12.94 0.29
CA VAL A 301 -8.33 -11.98 1.26
C VAL A 301 -8.79 -12.32 2.67
N LEU A 302 -7.85 -12.40 3.60
CA LEU A 302 -8.10 -12.53 5.03
C LEU A 302 -7.86 -11.18 5.72
N ILE A 303 -8.90 -10.65 6.39
CA ILE A 303 -8.84 -9.43 7.20
C ILE A 303 -9.07 -9.83 8.65
N THR A 304 -8.06 -9.75 9.52
CA THR A 304 -8.20 -10.29 10.87
C THR A 304 -7.50 -9.44 11.94
N GLY A 305 -8.12 -9.31 13.11
CA GLY A 305 -7.55 -8.63 14.27
C GLY A 305 -7.28 -7.13 14.09
N ASN A 306 -7.82 -6.48 13.05
CA ASN A 306 -7.59 -5.06 12.79
C ASN A 306 -8.51 -4.18 13.64
N ASP A 307 -8.07 -2.94 13.88
CA ASP A 307 -8.82 -1.90 14.55
C ASP A 307 -9.03 -0.69 13.62
N SER A 308 -10.29 -0.29 13.41
CA SER A 308 -10.66 0.80 12.49
C SER A 308 -11.60 1.77 13.17
N PHE A 309 -11.16 3.01 13.38
CA PHE A 309 -11.95 3.98 14.14
C PHE A 309 -11.69 5.44 13.74
N LEU A 310 -12.67 6.31 14.06
CA LEU A 310 -12.62 7.74 13.75
C LEU A 310 -12.38 8.08 12.30
N ASN A 311 -12.67 7.15 11.37
CA ASN A 311 -12.58 7.44 9.95
C ASN A 311 -13.82 8.21 9.46
N GLY A 312 -13.64 9.05 8.47
CA GLY A 312 -14.70 9.96 7.98
C GLY A 312 -15.87 9.23 7.33
N THR A 313 -15.67 8.00 6.85
CA THR A 313 -16.76 7.18 6.30
C THR A 313 -16.83 5.82 6.99
N GLU A 314 -16.65 4.70 6.30
CA GLU A 314 -16.80 3.35 6.86
C GLU A 314 -15.57 2.90 7.66
N GLY A 315 -15.79 1.99 8.62
CA GLY A 315 -14.69 1.22 9.20
C GLY A 315 -14.09 0.28 8.17
N LEU A 316 -14.94 -0.52 7.50
CA LEU A 316 -14.58 -1.39 6.39
C LEU A 316 -15.62 -1.28 5.27
N ALA A 317 -15.18 -1.12 4.03
CA ALA A 317 -16.03 -1.24 2.86
C ALA A 317 -15.53 -2.34 1.91
N LEU A 318 -16.42 -3.23 1.49
CA LEU A 318 -16.17 -4.31 0.54
C LEU A 318 -17.10 -4.10 -0.68
N HIS A 319 -16.51 -3.82 -1.82
CA HIS A 319 -17.25 -3.56 -3.05
C HIS A 319 -16.79 -4.49 -4.18
N GLU A 320 -17.73 -5.31 -4.67
CA GLU A 320 -17.49 -6.14 -5.85
C GLU A 320 -16.29 -7.11 -5.64
N VAL A 321 -16.23 -7.70 -4.43
CA VAL A 321 -15.18 -8.65 -4.02
C VAL A 321 -15.73 -10.06 -3.85
N GLU A 322 -14.88 -11.05 -3.89
CA GLU A 322 -15.24 -12.44 -3.73
C GLU A 322 -14.27 -13.19 -2.83
N ARG A 323 -14.76 -14.19 -2.06
CA ARG A 323 -13.94 -15.02 -1.17
C ARG A 323 -13.08 -14.18 -0.20
N VAL A 324 -13.77 -13.39 0.64
CA VAL A 324 -13.14 -12.55 1.65
C VAL A 324 -13.60 -13.00 3.05
N ALA A 325 -12.64 -13.24 3.94
CA ALA A 325 -12.90 -13.51 5.34
C ALA A 325 -12.51 -12.32 6.22
N VAL A 326 -13.44 -11.86 7.06
CA VAL A 326 -13.27 -10.73 7.99
C VAL A 326 -13.50 -11.27 9.40
N ILE A 327 -12.43 -11.48 10.16
CA ILE A 327 -12.48 -12.26 11.39
C ILE A 327 -11.89 -11.50 12.57
N GLY A 328 -12.65 -11.35 13.66
CA GLY A 328 -12.17 -10.81 14.93
C GLY A 328 -11.68 -9.36 14.88
N ASN A 329 -12.19 -8.53 13.96
CA ASN A 329 -11.81 -7.13 13.85
C ASN A 329 -12.71 -6.24 14.72
N ARG A 330 -12.26 -5.00 14.96
CA ARG A 330 -13.02 -3.93 15.62
C ARG A 330 -13.26 -2.79 14.65
N PHE A 331 -14.53 -2.39 14.46
CA PHE A 331 -14.95 -1.27 13.63
C PHE A 331 -15.83 -0.33 14.46
N HIS A 332 -15.30 0.79 14.92
CA HIS A 332 -16.03 1.63 15.89
C HIS A 332 -15.79 3.14 15.69
N ASN A 333 -16.78 3.94 16.06
CA ASN A 333 -16.70 5.40 16.00
C ASN A 333 -16.36 5.95 14.60
N ASN A 334 -16.74 5.25 13.51
CA ASN A 334 -16.56 5.75 12.16
C ASN A 334 -17.74 6.61 11.73
N GLY A 335 -17.53 7.57 10.83
CA GLY A 335 -18.54 8.56 10.44
C GLY A 335 -19.71 8.00 9.62
N ALA A 336 -19.58 6.79 9.04
CA ALA A 336 -20.66 6.13 8.30
C ALA A 336 -20.92 4.72 8.83
N ASP A 337 -21.02 3.69 7.95
CA ASP A 337 -21.29 2.32 8.36
C ASP A 337 -20.03 1.69 9.01
N GLY A 338 -20.21 0.83 10.01
CA GLY A 338 -19.08 0.07 10.56
C GLY A 338 -18.49 -0.86 9.51
N ILE A 339 -19.33 -1.72 8.93
CA ILE A 339 -19.00 -2.58 7.78
C ILE A 339 -20.04 -2.37 6.68
N ARG A 340 -19.58 -2.05 5.47
CA ARG A 340 -20.43 -1.95 4.29
C ARG A 340 -20.03 -2.94 3.21
N LEU A 341 -20.98 -3.77 2.77
CA LEU A 341 -20.81 -4.70 1.66
C LEU A 341 -21.72 -4.30 0.49
N ARG A 342 -21.19 -4.31 -0.71
CA ARG A 342 -21.93 -4.04 -1.94
C ARG A 342 -21.52 -5.04 -3.02
N ALA A 343 -22.51 -5.73 -3.61
CA ALA A 343 -22.34 -6.63 -4.76
C ALA A 343 -21.12 -7.58 -4.59
N SER A 344 -20.99 -8.18 -3.42
CA SER A 344 -19.86 -9.04 -3.05
C SER A 344 -20.35 -10.45 -2.71
N ALA A 345 -19.58 -11.45 -3.08
CA ALA A 345 -19.97 -12.85 -2.91
C ALA A 345 -18.98 -13.62 -2.02
N ASP A 346 -19.51 -14.66 -1.36
CA ASP A 346 -18.71 -15.56 -0.51
C ASP A 346 -17.85 -14.80 0.51
N VAL A 347 -18.48 -13.83 1.17
CA VAL A 347 -17.88 -13.06 2.27
C VAL A 347 -18.27 -13.72 3.59
N LEU A 348 -17.29 -13.97 4.45
CA LEU A 348 -17.52 -14.38 5.83
C LEU A 348 -17.20 -13.23 6.78
N LEU A 349 -18.15 -12.86 7.64
CA LEU A 349 -17.92 -11.98 8.79
C LEU A 349 -18.04 -12.81 10.06
N ASP A 350 -16.95 -12.99 10.80
CA ASP A 350 -16.92 -13.84 11.99
C ASP A 350 -16.28 -13.14 13.19
N GLY A 351 -16.96 -13.14 14.32
CA GLY A 351 -16.44 -12.64 15.60
C GLY A 351 -16.09 -11.17 15.65
N ASN A 352 -16.52 -10.34 14.68
CA ASN A 352 -16.20 -8.92 14.66
C ASN A 352 -17.02 -8.12 15.68
N THR A 353 -16.42 -7.07 16.23
CA THR A 353 -17.12 -6.07 17.08
C THR A 353 -17.33 -4.80 16.27
N VAL A 354 -18.62 -4.38 16.14
CA VAL A 354 -19.01 -3.24 15.31
C VAL A 354 -19.93 -2.32 16.11
N THR A 355 -19.39 -1.18 16.56
CA THR A 355 -20.11 -0.36 17.53
C THR A 355 -19.88 1.15 17.35
N ALA A 356 -20.88 1.94 17.78
CA ALA A 356 -20.79 3.40 17.83
C ALA A 356 -20.46 4.07 16.48
N ASN A 357 -20.84 3.46 15.36
CA ASN A 357 -20.64 4.06 14.04
C ASN A 357 -21.78 5.03 13.71
N GLY A 358 -21.50 6.05 12.92
CA GLY A 358 -22.42 7.16 12.61
C GLY A 358 -23.61 6.79 11.74
N LYS A 359 -23.62 5.60 11.14
CA LYS A 359 -24.75 5.03 10.40
C LYS A 359 -25.09 3.63 10.90
N HIS A 360 -25.11 2.61 10.02
CA HIS A 360 -25.39 1.24 10.42
C HIS A 360 -24.12 0.54 10.93
N GLY A 361 -24.29 -0.39 11.83
CA GLY A 361 -23.19 -1.30 12.18
C GLY A 361 -22.80 -2.14 10.96
N LEU A 362 -23.71 -2.90 10.43
CA LEU A 362 -23.55 -3.71 9.23
C LEU A 362 -24.55 -3.31 8.16
N ARG A 363 -24.09 -3.02 6.94
CA ARG A 363 -24.91 -2.78 5.78
C ARG A 363 -24.48 -3.65 4.61
N ALA A 364 -25.42 -4.46 4.07
CA ALA A 364 -25.17 -5.31 2.90
C ALA A 364 -26.29 -5.16 1.87
N TYR A 365 -25.95 -5.00 0.58
CA TYR A 365 -26.93 -4.83 -0.49
C TYR A 365 -26.34 -5.17 -1.86
N ASP A 366 -27.21 -5.58 -2.79
CA ASP A 366 -26.88 -5.74 -4.18
C ASP A 366 -26.69 -4.41 -4.89
N TRP A 367 -25.94 -4.42 -6.01
CA TRP A 367 -25.80 -3.25 -6.85
C TRP A 367 -27.17 -2.89 -7.49
N GLN A 368 -27.72 -1.77 -7.11
CA GLN A 368 -28.97 -1.24 -7.70
C GLN A 368 -28.65 -0.14 -8.73
N GLY A 369 -27.89 -0.48 -9.72
CA GLY A 369 -27.58 0.22 -10.93
C GLY A 369 -27.73 1.72 -11.02
N SER A 370 -26.67 2.48 -11.04
CA SER A 370 -26.61 3.68 -11.87
C SER A 370 -26.27 3.26 -13.31
N LYS A 371 -26.65 4.08 -14.31
CA LYS A 371 -26.48 3.83 -15.75
C LYS A 371 -25.02 3.59 -16.24
N ARG A 372 -24.04 3.58 -15.36
CA ARG A 372 -22.66 3.18 -15.63
C ARG A 372 -22.56 1.68 -15.43
N ARG A 373 -22.64 0.92 -16.51
CA ARG A 373 -22.12 -0.46 -16.49
C ARG A 373 -20.64 -0.37 -16.16
N PRO A 374 -20.16 -1.06 -15.13
CA PRO A 374 -18.73 -1.16 -14.93
C PRO A 374 -18.08 -1.76 -16.17
N ASN A 375 -16.92 -1.29 -16.55
CA ASN A 375 -16.09 -2.00 -17.50
C ASN A 375 -15.69 -3.33 -16.84
N THR A 376 -16.35 -4.41 -17.23
CA THR A 376 -16.19 -5.73 -16.62
C THR A 376 -14.78 -6.29 -16.80
N GLU A 377 -14.04 -5.85 -17.80
CA GLU A 377 -12.65 -6.24 -18.01
C GLU A 377 -11.70 -5.58 -16.99
N GLU A 378 -11.96 -4.33 -16.61
CA GLU A 378 -11.14 -3.59 -15.65
C GLU A 378 -11.65 -3.67 -14.20
N GLN A 379 -12.93 -3.99 -13.98
CA GLN A 379 -13.61 -3.77 -12.70
C GLN A 379 -14.19 -5.04 -12.07
N GLY A 380 -14.04 -6.19 -12.72
CA GLY A 380 -14.61 -7.45 -12.25
C GLY A 380 -16.12 -7.58 -12.49
N GLN A 381 -16.69 -8.71 -12.08
CA GLN A 381 -18.11 -9.00 -12.23
C GLN A 381 -18.92 -8.43 -11.05
N ILE A 382 -20.07 -7.87 -11.32
CA ILE A 382 -21.07 -7.59 -10.28
C ILE A 382 -21.65 -8.92 -9.85
N LEU A 383 -21.37 -9.30 -8.61
CA LEU A 383 -21.83 -10.54 -8.01
C LEU A 383 -23.07 -10.29 -7.16
N PRO A 384 -24.02 -11.24 -7.12
CA PRO A 384 -25.12 -11.17 -6.15
C PRO A 384 -24.55 -11.25 -4.74
N MET A 385 -25.05 -10.42 -3.84
CA MET A 385 -24.60 -10.35 -2.45
C MET A 385 -24.79 -11.70 -1.74
N ARG A 386 -23.70 -12.32 -1.30
CA ARG A 386 -23.70 -13.52 -0.47
C ARG A 386 -22.78 -13.32 0.72
N VAL A 387 -23.30 -13.35 1.94
CA VAL A 387 -22.53 -13.13 3.16
C VAL A 387 -22.91 -14.16 4.23
N GLY A 388 -21.88 -14.74 4.85
CA GLY A 388 -21.99 -15.53 6.06
C GLY A 388 -21.74 -14.66 7.30
N LEU A 389 -22.60 -14.77 8.31
CA LEU A 389 -22.52 -14.01 9.54
C LEU A 389 -22.42 -14.98 10.73
N LEU A 390 -21.34 -14.92 11.49
CA LEU A 390 -21.08 -15.82 12.61
C LEU A 390 -20.49 -15.03 13.78
N GLY A 391 -21.08 -15.13 14.95
CA GLY A 391 -20.51 -14.61 16.21
C GLY A 391 -20.24 -13.10 16.30
N ASN A 392 -20.69 -12.29 15.35
CA ASN A 392 -20.43 -10.85 15.37
C ASN A 392 -21.24 -10.12 16.46
N ARG A 393 -20.61 -9.15 17.10
CA ARG A 393 -21.23 -8.24 18.07
C ARG A 393 -21.46 -6.89 17.41
N VAL A 394 -22.72 -6.60 17.07
CA VAL A 394 -23.11 -5.37 16.38
C VAL A 394 -24.11 -4.64 17.26
N HIS A 395 -23.75 -3.47 17.79
CA HIS A 395 -24.63 -2.72 18.70
C HIS A 395 -24.27 -1.23 18.77
N SER A 396 -25.23 -0.43 19.23
CA SER A 396 -25.07 1.00 19.50
C SER A 396 -24.69 1.85 18.28
N ASN A 397 -25.07 1.44 17.08
CA ASN A 397 -24.80 2.20 15.85
C ASN A 397 -25.97 3.17 15.57
N ALA A 398 -25.69 4.40 15.12
CA ALA A 398 -26.63 5.51 15.12
C ALA A 398 -27.88 5.31 14.24
N ALA A 399 -27.76 4.63 13.09
CA ALA A 399 -28.89 4.36 12.17
C ALA A 399 -29.43 2.92 12.31
N GLY A 400 -29.02 2.22 13.37
CA GLY A 400 -29.36 0.82 13.64
C GLY A 400 -28.20 -0.14 13.38
N ASP A 401 -28.29 -1.32 13.97
CA ASP A 401 -27.16 -2.25 13.97
C ASP A 401 -27.01 -2.96 12.63
N CYS A 402 -28.10 -3.26 11.92
CA CYS A 402 -28.02 -3.94 10.63
C CYS A 402 -29.02 -3.41 9.62
N ARG A 403 -28.57 -3.31 8.35
CA ARG A 403 -29.42 -3.07 7.19
C ARG A 403 -29.01 -4.01 6.05
N LEU A 404 -29.81 -5.04 5.82
CA LEU A 404 -29.57 -6.03 4.79
C LEU A 404 -30.57 -5.85 3.66
N GLY A 405 -30.11 -5.72 2.41
CA GLY A 405 -30.94 -5.53 1.22
C GLY A 405 -31.73 -6.78 0.87
N GLY A 406 -32.89 -6.63 0.20
CA GLY A 406 -33.88 -7.68 0.00
C GLY A 406 -33.40 -8.92 -0.78
N ASP A 407 -32.44 -8.78 -1.70
CA ASP A 407 -31.90 -9.87 -2.52
C ASP A 407 -30.59 -10.45 -1.95
N ALA A 408 -30.07 -9.88 -0.87
CA ALA A 408 -28.86 -10.36 -0.24
C ALA A 408 -29.08 -11.74 0.41
N ARG A 409 -28.34 -12.74 -0.04
CA ARG A 409 -28.35 -14.07 0.57
C ARG A 409 -27.47 -14.06 1.82
N VAL A 410 -28.10 -14.08 2.99
CA VAL A 410 -27.45 -14.05 4.28
C VAL A 410 -27.57 -15.39 4.98
N THR A 411 -26.44 -15.98 5.34
CA THR A 411 -26.35 -17.18 6.15
C THR A 411 -25.94 -16.83 7.57
N ARG A 412 -26.61 -17.42 8.58
CA ARG A 412 -26.33 -17.15 10.00
C ARG A 412 -25.78 -18.37 10.71
N GLY A 413 -24.76 -18.13 11.56
CA GLY A 413 -24.41 -18.97 12.68
C GLY A 413 -24.84 -18.31 14.01
N GLN A 414 -25.07 -19.09 15.06
CA GLN A 414 -25.43 -18.58 16.39
C GLN A 414 -24.19 -18.16 17.19
N PRO A 415 -24.22 -17.12 18.04
CA PRO A 415 -25.29 -16.12 18.20
C PRO A 415 -25.07 -14.89 17.30
N PHE A 416 -26.08 -14.47 16.56
CA PHE A 416 -26.05 -13.23 15.79
C PHE A 416 -27.36 -12.45 15.96
N MET A 417 -27.29 -11.20 16.36
CA MET A 417 -28.44 -10.36 16.71
C MET A 417 -28.69 -9.23 15.69
N CYS A 418 -29.04 -9.59 14.45
CA CYS A 418 -29.54 -8.63 13.46
C CYS A 418 -30.84 -9.14 12.83
N PRO A 419 -31.89 -8.35 12.67
CA PRO A 419 -33.05 -8.74 11.89
C PRO A 419 -32.66 -8.94 10.43
N VAL A 420 -33.00 -10.10 9.85
CA VAL A 420 -32.70 -10.42 8.45
C VAL A 420 -33.99 -10.64 7.68
N PRO A 421 -34.16 -10.02 6.49
CA PRO A 421 -35.37 -10.15 5.69
C PRO A 421 -35.56 -11.53 5.00
N SER A 422 -34.51 -12.35 4.87
CA SER A 422 -34.54 -13.61 4.12
C SER A 422 -34.16 -14.84 4.97
N PRO A 423 -34.62 -16.06 4.64
CA PRO A 423 -34.25 -17.27 5.36
C PRO A 423 -32.75 -17.55 5.27
N ALA A 424 -32.17 -17.98 6.39
CA ALA A 424 -30.76 -18.35 6.48
C ALA A 424 -30.48 -19.63 5.64
N GLN A 425 -29.39 -19.60 4.89
CA GLN A 425 -28.84 -20.77 4.19
C GLN A 425 -27.56 -21.25 4.89
N ALA A 426 -27.15 -22.50 4.68
CA ALA A 426 -25.91 -23.03 5.23
C ALA A 426 -24.67 -22.26 4.73
N LEU A 427 -23.68 -22.06 5.59
CA LEU A 427 -22.42 -21.44 5.21
C LEU A 427 -21.80 -22.19 4.02
N PRO A 428 -21.19 -21.48 3.05
CA PRO A 428 -20.45 -22.15 1.99
C PRO A 428 -19.41 -23.12 2.56
N ALA A 429 -19.32 -24.33 2.01
CA ALA A 429 -18.44 -25.39 2.53
C ALA A 429 -16.94 -24.98 2.59
N ARG A 430 -16.53 -23.99 1.79
CA ARG A 430 -15.18 -23.43 1.77
C ARG A 430 -14.80 -22.57 2.97
N PHE A 431 -15.80 -22.14 3.74
CA PHE A 431 -15.58 -21.47 5.03
C PHE A 431 -15.92 -22.46 6.14
N GLY A 432 -15.06 -23.45 6.35
CA GLY A 432 -15.15 -24.31 7.54
C GLY A 432 -15.10 -23.47 8.82
N PRO A 433 -15.52 -24.03 9.97
CA PRO A 433 -15.42 -23.32 11.25
C PRO A 433 -13.97 -22.86 11.42
N ALA A 434 -13.78 -21.56 11.64
CA ALA A 434 -12.48 -21.03 12.00
C ALA A 434 -11.96 -21.84 13.19
N ALA A 435 -10.82 -22.52 13.04
CA ALA A 435 -10.18 -23.23 14.13
C ALA A 435 -9.98 -22.23 15.25
N GLY A 436 -10.71 -22.41 16.35
CA GLY A 436 -10.72 -21.48 17.46
C GLY A 436 -9.31 -21.28 17.98
N ASN A 437 -8.81 -20.08 17.84
CA ASN A 437 -7.72 -19.57 18.64
C ASN A 437 -8.32 -18.53 19.57
N ALA A 438 -8.60 -18.98 20.76
CA ALA A 438 -8.68 -18.09 21.93
C ALA A 438 -7.26 -17.75 22.39
N PRO A 439 -7.10 -16.70 23.21
CA PRO A 439 -6.11 -15.64 23.22
C PRO A 439 -4.69 -16.05 23.41
#